data_ba69cf94fb3a5e60b05df79652ecb380
#
_entry.id   ba69cf94fb3a5e60b05df79652ecb380
#
_cell.length_a   1.000
_cell.length_b   1.000
_cell.length_c   1.000
_cell.angle_alpha   90.00
_cell.angle_beta   90.00
_cell.angle_gamma   90.00
#
_symmetry.space_group_name_H-M   'P 1'
#
loop_
_entity.id
_entity.type
_entity.pdbx_description
1 polymer ?
#
loop_
_entity_poly.entity_id
_entity_poly.type
_entity_poly.pdbx_seq_one_letter_code
_entity_poly.pdbx_strand_id
1 'polypeptide(L)'
;SRGLGDVYKRQAIEEKIDVVFSGAGLPLDLPSYLTPESTTKLVPIVSSSRAAKIICDKWQKNYNYLPDAIVVEGPKAGGHLGFKKEQLQDQHYALEALIPEVVMIASSYKEQKQIPVIAAGGISTGEDIAHFMELGAAGVQMGSIFVTTQECDASETFKEVYIHSKSEDVLIIESPV
;
A
#
# COMPACT_ATOMS: atom_id res chain seq x y z
N SER A 1 -17.36 -2.60 -12.82
CA SER A 1 -16.43 -2.88 -13.94
C SER A 1 -15.23 -3.76 -13.54
N ARG A 2 -15.48 -4.95 -12.96
CA ARG A 2 -14.40 -5.89 -12.61
C ARG A 2 -13.56 -6.30 -13.85
N GLY A 3 -14.18 -6.39 -15.05
CA GLY A 3 -13.50 -6.80 -16.26
C GLY A 3 -12.38 -5.89 -16.75
N LEU A 4 -12.50 -4.57 -16.60
CA LEU A 4 -11.44 -3.62 -16.98
C LEU A 4 -10.21 -3.73 -16.10
N GLY A 5 -10.40 -3.89 -14.77
CA GLY A 5 -9.29 -4.09 -13.84
C GLY A 5 -8.47 -5.35 -14.15
N ASP A 6 -9.14 -6.42 -14.58
CA ASP A 6 -8.49 -7.68 -14.94
C ASP A 6 -7.69 -7.57 -16.25
N VAL A 7 -8.20 -6.79 -17.22
CA VAL A 7 -7.46 -6.47 -18.45
C VAL A 7 -6.17 -5.72 -18.16
N TYR A 8 -6.22 -4.69 -17.33
CA TYR A 8 -5.03 -3.91 -16.97
C TYR A 8 -3.99 -4.72 -16.19
N LYS A 9 -4.42 -5.57 -15.23
CA LYS A 9 -3.50 -6.45 -14.50
C LYS A 9 -2.76 -7.39 -15.46
N ARG A 10 -3.49 -8.02 -16.38
CA ARG A 10 -2.93 -8.93 -17.39
C ARG A 10 -1.93 -8.19 -18.28
N GLN A 11 -2.34 -7.06 -18.85
CA GLN A 11 -1.49 -6.26 -19.73
C GLN A 11 -0.21 -5.81 -19.02
N ALA A 12 -0.30 -5.30 -17.79
CA ALA A 12 0.87 -4.88 -17.02
C ALA A 12 1.89 -6.02 -16.84
N ILE A 13 1.43 -7.23 -16.61
CA ILE A 13 2.30 -8.41 -16.47
C ILE A 13 2.86 -8.86 -17.83
N GLU A 14 2.06 -8.85 -18.88
CA GLU A 14 2.50 -9.17 -20.26
C GLU A 14 3.58 -8.20 -20.75
N GLU A 15 3.45 -6.90 -20.40
CA GLU A 15 4.44 -5.85 -20.69
C GLU A 15 5.67 -5.89 -19.76
N LYS A 16 5.74 -6.89 -18.86
CA LYS A 16 6.88 -7.13 -17.95
C LYS A 16 7.22 -5.94 -17.07
N ILE A 17 6.20 -5.24 -16.55
CA ILE A 17 6.41 -4.20 -15.54
C ILE A 17 7.12 -4.80 -14.31
N ASP A 18 8.06 -4.06 -13.72
CA ASP A 18 8.88 -4.61 -12.64
C ASP A 18 8.06 -4.95 -11.39
N VAL A 19 7.13 -4.07 -11.01
CA VAL A 19 6.34 -4.21 -9.78
C VAL A 19 4.89 -3.79 -10.01
N VAL A 20 3.95 -4.59 -9.51
CA VAL A 20 2.52 -4.23 -9.43
C VAL A 20 2.14 -4.00 -7.97
N PHE A 21 1.81 -2.76 -7.62
CA PHE A 21 1.14 -2.42 -6.36
C PHE A 21 -0.37 -2.57 -6.55
N SER A 22 -1.04 -3.33 -5.69
CA SER A 22 -2.48 -3.58 -5.80
C SER A 22 -3.19 -3.35 -4.48
N GLY A 23 -4.13 -2.41 -4.49
CA GLY A 23 -4.95 -1.98 -3.36
C GLY A 23 -6.42 -1.83 -3.73
N ALA A 24 -7.17 -1.05 -2.97
CA ALA A 24 -8.61 -0.83 -3.11
C ALA A 24 -9.42 -2.15 -3.06
N GLY A 25 -9.10 -2.98 -2.07
CA GLY A 25 -9.67 -4.31 -1.84
C GLY A 25 -8.59 -5.38 -1.68
N LEU A 26 -9.01 -6.62 -1.42
CA LEU A 26 -8.06 -7.74 -1.30
C LEU A 26 -7.80 -8.36 -2.67
N PRO A 27 -6.58 -8.26 -3.23
CA PRO A 27 -6.24 -8.79 -4.55
C PRO A 27 -5.96 -10.30 -4.48
N LEU A 28 -6.96 -11.09 -4.08
CA LEU A 28 -6.77 -12.52 -3.78
C LEU A 28 -6.41 -13.37 -5.00
N ASP A 29 -6.70 -12.91 -6.19
CA ASP A 29 -6.48 -13.57 -7.47
C ASP A 29 -5.27 -13.04 -8.25
N LEU A 30 -4.59 -12.01 -7.75
CA LEU A 30 -3.51 -11.34 -8.49
C LEU A 30 -2.39 -12.27 -8.97
N PRO A 31 -1.93 -13.29 -8.21
CA PRO A 31 -0.93 -14.22 -8.70
C PRO A 31 -1.39 -15.09 -9.88
N SER A 32 -2.70 -15.20 -10.13
CA SER A 32 -3.22 -15.98 -11.26
C SER A 32 -2.88 -15.39 -12.63
N TYR A 33 -2.45 -14.13 -12.67
CA TYR A 33 -2.02 -13.46 -13.91
C TYR A 33 -0.55 -13.70 -14.23
N LEU A 34 0.26 -14.22 -13.28
CA LEU A 34 1.65 -14.58 -13.54
C LEU A 34 1.74 -15.81 -14.42
N THR A 35 2.70 -15.80 -15.34
CA THR A 35 3.14 -16.96 -16.11
C THR A 35 4.50 -17.45 -15.59
N PRO A 36 4.97 -18.64 -15.96
CA PRO A 36 6.30 -19.12 -15.56
C PRO A 36 7.45 -18.18 -15.95
N GLU A 37 7.25 -17.36 -17.00
CA GLU A 37 8.23 -16.41 -17.51
C GLU A 37 8.11 -15.01 -16.88
N SER A 38 7.08 -14.79 -16.05
CA SER A 38 6.84 -13.49 -15.43
C SER A 38 7.91 -13.15 -14.39
N THR A 39 8.51 -11.98 -14.52
CA THR A 39 9.49 -11.43 -13.56
C THR A 39 8.86 -10.37 -12.65
N THR A 40 7.63 -9.95 -12.94
CA THR A 40 6.88 -8.92 -12.23
C THR A 40 6.68 -9.30 -10.77
N LYS A 41 7.00 -8.36 -9.87
CA LYS A 41 6.79 -8.50 -8.43
C LYS A 41 5.40 -8.04 -8.04
N LEU A 42 4.77 -8.77 -7.12
CA LEU A 42 3.41 -8.47 -6.66
C LEU A 42 3.43 -7.97 -5.22
N VAL A 43 2.94 -6.76 -5.04
CA VAL A 43 2.95 -6.04 -3.76
C VAL A 43 1.52 -5.62 -3.42
N PRO A 44 0.83 -6.36 -2.53
CA PRO A 44 -0.49 -5.97 -2.06
C PRO A 44 -0.40 -4.80 -1.09
N ILE A 45 -1.42 -3.94 -1.11
CA ILE A 45 -1.61 -2.84 -0.16
C ILE A 45 -2.70 -3.26 0.83
N VAL A 46 -2.42 -3.14 2.12
CA VAL A 46 -3.33 -3.54 3.20
C VAL A 46 -3.45 -2.44 4.26
N SER A 47 -4.55 -2.46 5.01
CA SER A 47 -4.81 -1.56 6.12
C SER A 47 -5.02 -2.31 7.45
N SER A 48 -4.60 -3.58 7.52
CA SER A 48 -4.65 -4.39 8.76
C SER A 48 -3.79 -5.65 8.67
N SER A 49 -3.34 -6.15 9.80
CA SER A 49 -2.65 -7.43 9.95
C SER A 49 -3.51 -8.62 9.50
N ARG A 50 -4.83 -8.55 9.74
CA ARG A 50 -5.79 -9.55 9.25
C ARG A 50 -5.80 -9.63 7.72
N ALA A 51 -5.80 -8.49 7.03
CA ALA A 51 -5.76 -8.46 5.57
C ALA A 51 -4.45 -9.04 5.03
N ALA A 52 -3.32 -8.68 5.62
CA ALA A 52 -2.01 -9.23 5.28
C ALA A 52 -2.00 -10.76 5.39
N LYS A 53 -2.47 -11.29 6.53
CA LYS A 53 -2.56 -12.75 6.75
C LYS A 53 -3.44 -13.44 5.73
N ILE A 54 -4.63 -12.90 5.45
CA ILE A 54 -5.56 -13.49 4.46
C ILE A 54 -4.90 -13.57 3.08
N ILE A 55 -4.21 -12.52 2.64
CA ILE A 55 -3.52 -12.49 1.35
C ILE A 55 -2.41 -13.54 1.32
N CYS A 56 -1.51 -13.56 2.31
CA CYS A 56 -0.42 -14.54 2.37
C CYS A 56 -0.95 -15.98 2.36
N ASP A 57 -1.92 -16.31 3.21
CA ASP A 57 -2.51 -17.65 3.28
C ASP A 57 -3.17 -18.06 1.95
N LYS A 58 -3.95 -17.15 1.34
CA LYS A 58 -4.67 -17.42 0.10
C LYS A 58 -3.74 -17.55 -1.10
N TRP A 59 -2.75 -16.67 -1.21
CA TRP A 59 -1.78 -16.73 -2.30
C TRP A 59 -0.92 -17.98 -2.19
N GLN A 60 -0.42 -18.30 -0.97
CA GLN A 60 0.34 -19.51 -0.73
C GLN A 60 -0.46 -20.78 -1.05
N LYS A 61 -1.71 -20.85 -0.57
CA LYS A 61 -2.56 -22.03 -0.77
C LYS A 61 -2.96 -22.25 -2.22
N ASN A 62 -3.34 -21.19 -2.93
CA ASN A 62 -3.97 -21.29 -4.24
C ASN A 62 -2.97 -21.22 -5.40
N TYR A 63 -1.81 -20.55 -5.19
CA TYR A 63 -0.87 -20.24 -6.26
C TYR A 63 0.57 -20.63 -5.92
N ASN A 64 0.81 -21.17 -4.72
CA ASN A 64 2.16 -21.41 -4.20
C ASN A 64 3.05 -20.17 -4.29
N TYR A 65 2.49 -19.00 -3.98
CA TYR A 65 3.12 -17.69 -4.10
C TYR A 65 2.95 -16.89 -2.81
N LEU A 66 3.97 -16.15 -2.42
CA LEU A 66 3.93 -15.19 -1.31
C LEU A 66 4.24 -13.79 -1.84
N PRO A 67 3.67 -12.72 -1.25
CA PRO A 67 3.96 -11.35 -1.66
C PRO A 67 5.46 -11.05 -1.73
N ASP A 68 5.87 -10.22 -2.69
CA ASP A 68 7.26 -9.76 -2.79
C ASP A 68 7.57 -8.63 -1.80
N ALA A 69 6.56 -7.89 -1.41
CA ALA A 69 6.52 -6.97 -0.27
C ALA A 69 5.06 -6.76 0.12
N ILE A 70 4.80 -6.12 1.25
CA ILE A 70 3.46 -5.68 1.67
C ILE A 70 3.53 -4.19 2.01
N VAL A 71 2.69 -3.37 1.37
CA VAL A 71 2.49 -1.98 1.77
C VAL A 71 1.38 -1.93 2.82
N VAL A 72 1.65 -1.25 3.93
CA VAL A 72 0.66 -0.98 4.97
C VAL A 72 0.26 0.47 4.89
N GLU A 73 -0.99 0.73 4.52
CA GLU A 73 -1.56 2.07 4.53
C GLU A 73 -2.24 2.38 5.84
N GLY A 74 -1.80 3.45 6.50
CA GLY A 74 -2.44 4.01 7.68
C GLY A 74 -3.62 4.94 7.34
N PRO A 75 -4.35 5.42 8.36
CA PRO A 75 -5.53 6.28 8.18
C PRO A 75 -5.23 7.67 7.60
N LYS A 76 -3.96 8.07 7.53
CA LYS A 76 -3.50 9.33 6.90
C LYS A 76 -3.13 9.15 5.42
N ALA A 77 -3.35 7.97 4.83
CA ALA A 77 -3.14 7.77 3.41
C ALA A 77 -4.20 8.52 2.59
N GLY A 78 -3.82 8.96 1.39
CA GLY A 78 -4.75 9.57 0.44
C GLY A 78 -5.48 8.54 -0.41
N GLY A 79 -6.57 8.93 -1.05
CA GLY A 79 -7.35 8.06 -1.95
C GLY A 79 -8.36 7.18 -1.21
N HIS A 80 -8.52 5.94 -1.64
CA HIS A 80 -9.47 5.00 -1.03
C HIS A 80 -8.92 4.47 0.29
N LEU A 81 -9.60 4.79 1.39
CA LEU A 81 -9.22 4.34 2.72
C LEU A 81 -9.82 2.98 3.06
N GLY A 82 -9.02 2.09 3.61
CA GLY A 82 -9.43 0.77 4.12
C GLY A 82 -10.02 0.81 5.54
N PHE A 83 -10.42 2.00 6.02
CA PHE A 83 -10.89 2.26 7.37
C PHE A 83 -12.31 2.81 7.37
N LYS A 84 -13.06 2.51 8.43
CA LYS A 84 -14.31 3.20 8.71
C LYS A 84 -14.02 4.58 9.30
N LYS A 85 -14.95 5.52 9.15
CA LYS A 85 -14.79 6.90 9.62
C LYS A 85 -14.42 6.98 11.10
N GLU A 86 -15.02 6.13 11.93
CA GLU A 86 -14.77 6.07 13.38
C GLU A 86 -13.35 5.58 13.72
N GLN A 87 -12.73 4.84 12.82
CA GLN A 87 -11.38 4.27 13.01
C GLN A 87 -10.27 5.26 12.69
N LEU A 88 -10.55 6.35 11.98
CA LEU A 88 -9.53 7.24 11.45
C LEU A 88 -8.76 8.01 12.54
N GLN A 89 -9.36 8.20 13.71
CA GLN A 89 -8.73 8.86 14.86
C GLN A 89 -8.42 7.90 16.01
N ASP A 90 -8.72 6.63 15.87
CA ASP A 90 -8.46 5.62 16.88
C ASP A 90 -7.00 5.16 16.79
N GLN A 91 -6.26 5.29 17.89
CA GLN A 91 -4.84 4.93 17.98
C GLN A 91 -4.54 3.46 17.66
N HIS A 92 -5.52 2.57 17.82
CA HIS A 92 -5.37 1.16 17.44
C HIS A 92 -5.22 0.96 15.92
N TYR A 93 -5.68 1.93 15.13
CA TYR A 93 -5.55 1.92 13.68
C TYR A 93 -4.43 2.86 13.18
N ALA A 94 -3.70 3.50 14.09
CA ALA A 94 -2.55 4.33 13.70
C ALA A 94 -1.50 3.48 13.00
N LEU A 95 -0.78 4.06 12.04
CA LEU A 95 0.24 3.34 11.28
C LEU A 95 1.31 2.75 12.19
N GLU A 96 1.63 3.42 13.30
CA GLU A 96 2.56 2.99 14.33
C GLU A 96 2.13 1.69 15.04
N ALA A 97 0.83 1.44 15.14
CA ALA A 97 0.29 0.19 15.67
C ALA A 97 0.25 -0.90 14.60
N LEU A 98 -0.09 -0.54 13.36
CA LEU A 98 -0.27 -1.50 12.26
C LEU A 98 1.07 -2.10 11.78
N ILE A 99 2.15 -1.30 11.73
CA ILE A 99 3.45 -1.77 11.20
C ILE A 99 3.98 -2.97 11.97
N PRO A 100 4.14 -2.95 13.32
CA PRO A 100 4.63 -4.11 14.07
C PRO A 100 3.75 -5.35 13.89
N GLU A 101 2.43 -5.18 13.84
CA GLU A 101 1.51 -6.30 13.62
C GLU A 101 1.73 -6.98 12.25
N VAL A 102 1.85 -6.17 11.18
CA VAL A 102 2.05 -6.72 9.83
C VAL A 102 3.47 -7.30 9.70
N VAL A 103 4.48 -6.71 10.31
CA VAL A 103 5.84 -7.26 10.38
C VAL A 103 5.83 -8.65 11.05
N MET A 104 5.06 -8.82 12.13
CA MET A 104 4.89 -10.12 12.79
C MET A 104 4.25 -11.15 11.83
N ILE A 105 3.20 -10.77 11.10
CA ILE A 105 2.58 -11.64 10.09
C ILE A 105 3.58 -12.00 8.99
N ALA A 106 4.27 -11.02 8.39
CA ALA A 106 5.28 -11.27 7.35
C ALA A 106 6.40 -12.21 7.85
N SER A 107 6.86 -12.02 9.09
CA SER A 107 7.89 -12.85 9.73
C SER A 107 7.45 -14.30 9.95
N SER A 108 6.16 -14.59 10.05
CA SER A 108 5.68 -15.97 10.17
C SER A 108 5.91 -16.83 8.91
N TYR A 109 6.21 -16.19 7.78
CA TYR A 109 6.53 -16.87 6.51
C TYR A 109 8.03 -16.87 6.17
N LYS A 110 8.90 -16.37 7.06
CA LYS A 110 10.34 -16.15 6.80
C LYS A 110 11.10 -17.38 6.33
N GLU A 111 10.70 -18.59 6.78
CA GLU A 111 11.33 -19.85 6.35
C GLU A 111 11.06 -20.16 4.87
N GLN A 112 10.02 -19.57 4.28
CA GLN A 112 9.64 -19.74 2.89
C GLN A 112 10.09 -18.54 2.04
N LYS A 113 9.86 -17.31 2.54
CA LYS A 113 10.20 -16.07 1.88
C LYS A 113 10.28 -14.92 2.88
N GLN A 114 11.34 -14.12 2.78
CA GLN A 114 11.40 -12.84 3.47
C GLN A 114 10.48 -11.86 2.75
N ILE A 115 9.50 -11.31 3.46
CA ILE A 115 8.50 -10.37 2.93
C ILE A 115 8.76 -9.00 3.57
N PRO A 116 9.37 -8.03 2.85
CA PRO A 116 9.53 -6.67 3.33
C PRO A 116 8.18 -6.00 3.57
N VAL A 117 8.07 -5.22 4.65
CA VAL A 117 6.90 -4.40 4.97
C VAL A 117 7.24 -2.94 4.72
N ILE A 118 6.38 -2.23 4.00
CA ILE A 118 6.55 -0.84 3.60
C ILE A 118 5.45 -0.01 4.27
N ALA A 119 5.84 1.02 5.01
CA ALA A 119 4.90 1.92 5.67
C ALA A 119 4.42 3.02 4.72
N ALA A 120 3.11 3.34 4.71
CA ALA A 120 2.52 4.35 3.85
C ALA A 120 1.43 5.15 4.57
N GLY A 121 1.34 6.44 4.24
CA GLY A 121 0.31 7.35 4.74
C GLY A 121 0.78 8.29 5.87
N GLY A 122 0.86 9.57 5.56
CA GLY A 122 1.24 10.62 6.51
C GLY A 122 2.73 10.72 6.80
N ILE A 123 3.59 10.11 6.00
CA ILE A 123 5.05 10.15 6.13
C ILE A 123 5.58 11.28 5.26
N SER A 124 6.36 12.20 5.83
CA SER A 124 6.84 13.39 5.13
C SER A 124 8.24 13.84 5.50
N THR A 125 8.82 13.36 6.57
CA THR A 125 10.14 13.77 7.07
C THR A 125 11.12 12.61 7.17
N GLY A 126 12.42 12.91 7.29
CA GLY A 126 13.44 11.92 7.58
C GLY A 126 13.25 11.25 8.94
N GLU A 127 12.75 12.00 9.93
CA GLU A 127 12.39 11.47 11.24
C GLU A 127 11.26 10.46 11.15
N ASP A 128 10.21 10.72 10.35
CA ASP A 128 9.14 9.76 10.11
C ASP A 128 9.68 8.48 9.50
N ILE A 129 10.57 8.60 8.49
CA ILE A 129 11.20 7.43 7.85
C ILE A 129 11.95 6.59 8.88
N ALA A 130 12.83 7.23 9.67
CA ALA A 130 13.61 6.55 10.69
C ALA A 130 12.70 5.85 11.72
N HIS A 131 11.66 6.55 12.18
CA HIS A 131 10.68 6.03 13.13
C HIS A 131 10.00 4.74 12.64
N PHE A 132 9.48 4.72 11.40
CA PHE A 132 8.84 3.53 10.87
C PHE A 132 9.82 2.39 10.58
N MET A 133 11.06 2.69 10.22
CA MET A 133 12.10 1.67 10.11
C MET A 133 12.45 1.05 11.46
N GLU A 134 12.50 1.83 12.55
CA GLU A 134 12.68 1.33 13.93
C GLU A 134 11.52 0.42 14.36
N LEU A 135 10.29 0.67 13.89
CA LEU A 135 9.14 -0.18 14.12
C LEU A 135 9.15 -1.48 13.28
N GLY A 136 10.16 -1.65 12.41
CA GLY A 136 10.39 -2.86 11.63
C GLY A 136 9.99 -2.77 10.16
N ALA A 137 9.56 -1.60 9.66
CA ALA A 137 9.38 -1.40 8.24
C ALA A 137 10.72 -1.50 7.49
N ALA A 138 10.71 -2.09 6.30
CA ALA A 138 11.87 -2.15 5.42
C ALA A 138 12.06 -0.89 4.57
N GLY A 139 11.05 -0.02 4.56
CA GLY A 139 11.04 1.23 3.83
C GLY A 139 9.70 1.93 3.96
N VAL A 140 9.55 3.05 3.26
CA VAL A 140 8.32 3.86 3.27
C VAL A 140 7.85 4.19 1.86
N GLN A 141 6.55 4.42 1.71
CA GLN A 141 5.93 4.97 0.51
C GLN A 141 5.42 6.37 0.80
N MET A 142 5.85 7.33 0.02
CA MET A 142 5.50 8.74 0.16
C MET A 142 4.97 9.27 -1.17
N GLY A 143 3.97 10.13 -1.12
CA GLY A 143 3.35 10.72 -2.32
C GLY A 143 3.28 12.24 -2.24
N SER A 144 2.52 12.78 -1.30
CA SER A 144 2.15 14.19 -1.23
C SER A 144 3.35 15.15 -1.22
N ILE A 145 4.45 14.78 -0.56
CA ILE A 145 5.65 15.61 -0.50
C ILE A 145 6.28 15.84 -1.89
N PHE A 146 6.16 14.87 -2.80
CA PHE A 146 6.71 14.98 -4.15
C PHE A 146 5.84 15.80 -5.10
N VAL A 147 4.57 16.04 -4.75
CA VAL A 147 3.67 16.88 -5.57
C VAL A 147 4.19 18.31 -5.69
N THR A 148 4.82 18.84 -4.63
CA THR A 148 5.31 20.22 -4.57
C THR A 148 6.73 20.39 -5.11
N THR A 149 7.35 19.35 -5.63
CA THR A 149 8.69 19.42 -6.21
C THR A 149 8.68 19.98 -7.63
N GLN A 150 9.84 20.42 -8.11
CA GLN A 150 10.01 20.92 -9.48
C GLN A 150 9.85 19.80 -10.52
N GLU A 151 10.22 18.57 -10.15
CA GLU A 151 10.16 17.38 -11.00
C GLU A 151 8.74 16.88 -11.23
N CYS A 152 7.78 17.25 -10.37
CA CYS A 152 6.37 16.93 -10.57
C CYS A 152 5.81 17.75 -11.73
N ASP A 153 5.17 17.08 -12.69
CA ASP A 153 4.56 17.69 -13.88
C ASP A 153 3.14 18.26 -13.65
N ALA A 154 2.66 18.25 -12.40
CA ALA A 154 1.40 18.90 -12.02
C ALA A 154 1.47 20.42 -12.28
N SER A 155 0.31 21.02 -12.61
CA SER A 155 0.23 22.48 -12.81
C SER A 155 0.64 23.24 -11.53
N GLU A 156 1.22 24.43 -11.69
CA GLU A 156 1.62 25.27 -10.54
C GLU A 156 0.43 25.57 -9.61
N THR A 157 -0.75 25.83 -10.16
CA THR A 157 -1.97 26.04 -9.36
C THR A 157 -2.30 24.83 -8.48
N PHE A 158 -2.09 23.61 -8.99
CA PHE A 158 -2.30 22.38 -8.22
C PHE A 158 -1.27 22.25 -7.09
N LYS A 159 0.01 22.53 -7.37
CA LYS A 159 1.08 22.52 -6.37
C LYS A 159 0.83 23.55 -5.25
N GLU A 160 0.41 24.77 -5.62
CA GLU A 160 0.06 25.84 -4.67
C GLU A 160 -1.05 25.43 -3.70
N VAL A 161 -2.05 24.66 -4.17
CA VAL A 161 -3.08 24.10 -3.27
C VAL A 161 -2.45 23.24 -2.18
N TYR A 162 -1.50 22.37 -2.52
CA TYR A 162 -0.79 21.56 -1.53
C TYR A 162 0.06 22.41 -0.57
N ILE A 163 0.76 23.42 -1.08
CA ILE A 163 1.63 24.29 -0.28
C ILE A 163 0.83 25.11 0.74
N HIS A 164 -0.35 25.59 0.36
CA HIS A 164 -1.18 26.46 1.20
C HIS A 164 -2.22 25.71 2.03
N SER A 165 -2.46 24.43 1.77
CA SER A 165 -3.42 23.63 2.52
C SER A 165 -2.92 23.31 3.93
N LYS A 166 -3.86 23.29 4.86
CA LYS A 166 -3.67 22.90 6.25
C LYS A 166 -4.41 21.60 6.53
N SER A 167 -4.17 21.02 7.70
CA SER A 167 -4.82 19.74 8.09
C SER A 167 -6.34 19.82 8.08
N GLU A 168 -6.91 20.99 8.41
CA GLU A 168 -8.36 21.23 8.38
C GLU A 168 -8.97 21.29 6.96
N ASP A 169 -8.13 21.48 5.93
CA ASP A 169 -8.58 21.51 4.53
C ASP A 169 -8.69 20.10 3.94
N VAL A 170 -8.16 19.08 4.65
CA VAL A 170 -8.25 17.68 4.21
C VAL A 170 -9.60 17.11 4.60
N LEU A 171 -10.42 16.79 3.60
CA LEU A 171 -11.76 16.29 3.79
C LEU A 171 -11.87 14.81 3.44
N ILE A 172 -12.68 14.10 4.22
CA ILE A 172 -13.10 12.75 3.88
C ILE A 172 -14.42 12.85 3.12
N ILE A 173 -14.42 12.36 1.90
CA ILE A 173 -15.62 12.31 1.07
C ILE A 173 -16.13 10.87 1.01
N GLU A 174 -17.44 10.70 1.15
CA GLU A 174 -18.09 9.43 0.87
C GLU A 174 -18.51 9.42 -0.60
N SER A 175 -17.86 8.55 -1.38
CA SER A 175 -18.22 8.38 -2.78
C SER A 175 -19.47 7.50 -2.90
N PRO A 176 -20.45 7.87 -3.71
CA PRO A 176 -21.65 7.06 -3.94
C PRO A 176 -21.40 5.90 -4.93
N VAL A 177 -20.24 5.25 -4.88
CA VAL A 177 -19.90 4.13 -5.78
C VAL A 177 -20.20 2.79 -5.13
#